data_183e2386cd387850cef210e5c1d6e9c7
#
_entry.id   183e2386cd387850cef210e5c1d6e9c7
#
_cell.length_a   1.000
_cell.length_b   1.000
_cell.length_c   1.000
_cell.angle_alpha   90.00
_cell.angle_beta   90.00
_cell.angle_gamma   90.00
#
_symmetry.space_group_name_H-M   'P 1'
#
loop_
_entity.id
_entity.type
_entity.pdbx_description
1 polymer ?
#
loop_
_entity_poly.entity_id
_entity_poly.type
_entity_poly.pdbx_seq_one_letter_code
_entity_poly.pdbx_strand_id
1 'polypeptide(L)'
;MARRLFDTNAILTDCTDISNVLISSKTLDELENIKTSSHKDNDIKYKARVAVRAIREQKPEIVVVQKSDYDKIEELGLEITNDNLIIASAWRYSQENTIVFVTQDVLCSLIAKTYFGLDVEELKLKNDDVYKGFRVVQPTDEELSQVYSKDNCENIFGCLVNEYVIINDSDGNFCDVVKWNGEKYANIFNKNVKTMAFGDKLKAKDVYQRMAIDSLISNTMTCISGKAGSGKSLLSLLACMYLIENGKYDRLVILFNPCQVRGATNMGFYTGSVIEKAMQSNIGNILVTKFGDRFAIDNYIAQGKIKLVPMSDCRGMEILDNEILWITE
;
A
#
# COMPACT_ATOMS: atom_id res chain seq x y z
N MET A 1 4.06 -20.39 -30.04
CA MET A 1 3.49 -19.88 -28.79
C MET A 1 2.43 -18.87 -29.12
N ALA A 2 1.29 -18.88 -28.40
CA ALA A 2 0.28 -17.85 -28.56
C ALA A 2 0.86 -16.48 -28.18
N ARG A 3 0.60 -15.46 -28.98
CA ARG A 3 1.04 -14.09 -28.68
C ARG A 3 0.04 -13.44 -27.72
N ARG A 4 0.52 -12.57 -26.86
CA ARG A 4 -0.28 -11.90 -25.81
C ARG A 4 -0.62 -10.49 -26.28
N LEU A 5 -1.90 -10.11 -26.33
CA LEU A 5 -2.34 -8.75 -26.58
C LEU A 5 -2.77 -8.12 -25.24
N PHE A 6 -2.09 -7.07 -24.85
CA PHE A 6 -2.33 -6.37 -23.59
C PHE A 6 -3.32 -5.22 -23.79
N ASP A 7 -4.27 -5.12 -22.87
CA ASP A 7 -5.07 -3.90 -22.70
C ASP A 7 -4.27 -2.79 -21.99
N THR A 8 -4.90 -1.64 -21.81
CA THR A 8 -4.25 -0.49 -21.16
C THR A 8 -3.92 -0.77 -19.69
N ASN A 9 -4.81 -1.45 -18.96
CA ASN A 9 -4.58 -1.76 -17.55
C ASN A 9 -3.47 -2.79 -17.36
N ALA A 10 -3.39 -3.79 -18.25
CA ALA A 10 -2.31 -4.78 -18.24
C ALA A 10 -0.95 -4.13 -18.42
N ILE A 11 -0.81 -3.19 -19.38
CA ILE A 11 0.46 -2.46 -19.60
C ILE A 11 0.81 -1.53 -18.44
N LEU A 12 -0.17 -0.83 -17.86
CA LEU A 12 0.06 0.01 -16.68
C LEU A 12 0.50 -0.79 -15.46
N THR A 13 0.20 -2.08 -15.44
CA THR A 13 0.54 -2.98 -14.33
C THR A 13 1.89 -3.64 -14.52
N ASP A 14 2.16 -4.16 -15.71
CA ASP A 14 3.42 -4.83 -16.04
C ASP A 14 3.86 -4.45 -17.46
N CYS A 15 4.89 -3.63 -17.54
CA CYS A 15 5.57 -3.26 -18.78
C CYS A 15 7.06 -3.65 -18.77
N THR A 16 7.45 -4.62 -17.94
CA THR A 16 8.85 -5.00 -17.73
C THR A 16 9.42 -5.67 -18.99
N ASP A 17 8.68 -6.63 -19.58
CA ASP A 17 9.05 -7.27 -20.84
C ASP A 17 7.83 -7.32 -21.77
N ILE A 18 7.78 -6.35 -22.68
CA ILE A 18 6.72 -6.21 -23.69
C ILE A 18 7.24 -6.38 -25.13
N SER A 19 8.46 -6.87 -25.32
CA SER A 19 9.08 -7.03 -26.63
C SER A 19 8.30 -7.97 -27.55
N ASN A 20 7.66 -9.00 -26.99
CA ASN A 20 6.86 -10.00 -27.70
C ASN A 20 5.34 -9.85 -27.49
N VAL A 21 4.91 -8.70 -27.00
CA VAL A 21 3.51 -8.38 -26.72
C VAL A 21 2.90 -7.61 -27.89
N LEU A 22 1.60 -7.80 -28.11
CA LEU A 22 0.80 -6.99 -29.03
C LEU A 22 0.10 -5.88 -28.24
N ILE A 23 0.03 -4.69 -28.82
CA ILE A 23 -0.64 -3.53 -28.22
C ILE A 23 -1.58 -2.92 -29.25
N SER A 24 -2.82 -2.62 -28.86
CA SER A 24 -3.74 -1.89 -29.75
C SER A 24 -3.32 -0.42 -29.90
N SER A 25 -3.56 0.16 -31.09
CA SER A 25 -3.38 1.61 -31.27
C SER A 25 -4.23 2.43 -30.30
N LYS A 26 -5.39 1.92 -29.86
CA LYS A 26 -6.23 2.58 -28.84
C LYS A 26 -5.60 2.61 -27.45
N THR A 27 -4.82 1.61 -27.10
CA THR A 27 -4.01 1.63 -25.86
C THR A 27 -3.01 2.80 -25.85
N LEU A 28 -2.41 3.13 -27.02
CA LEU A 28 -1.52 4.31 -27.12
C LEU A 28 -2.28 5.61 -26.89
N ASP A 29 -3.48 5.75 -27.48
CA ASP A 29 -4.34 6.92 -27.28
C ASP A 29 -4.71 7.08 -25.80
N GLU A 30 -5.06 6.00 -25.13
CA GLU A 30 -5.41 6.01 -23.71
C GLU A 30 -4.21 6.38 -22.80
N LEU A 31 -3.05 5.81 -23.06
CA LEU A 31 -1.83 6.14 -22.33
C LEU A 31 -1.49 7.62 -22.47
N GLU A 32 -1.64 8.21 -23.66
CA GLU A 32 -1.42 9.64 -23.89
C GLU A 32 -2.46 10.48 -23.14
N ASN A 33 -3.75 10.09 -23.18
CA ASN A 33 -4.82 10.76 -22.46
C ASN A 33 -4.59 10.70 -20.92
N ILE A 34 -4.14 9.56 -20.39
CA ILE A 34 -3.81 9.41 -18.97
C ILE A 34 -2.64 10.34 -18.59
N LYS A 35 -1.60 10.36 -19.41
CA LYS A 35 -0.38 11.18 -19.18
C LYS A 35 -0.69 12.68 -19.13
N THR A 36 -1.62 13.15 -19.98
CA THR A 36 -1.95 14.58 -20.14
C THR A 36 -3.14 15.03 -19.30
N SER A 37 -3.94 14.12 -18.74
CA SER A 37 -5.14 14.44 -17.96
C SER A 37 -4.83 15.33 -16.75
N SER A 38 -5.64 16.36 -16.50
CA SER A 38 -5.59 17.18 -15.29
C SER A 38 -6.23 16.50 -14.06
N HIS A 39 -7.11 15.51 -14.27
CA HIS A 39 -7.94 14.89 -13.23
C HIS A 39 -7.44 13.53 -12.74
N LYS A 40 -6.50 12.90 -13.45
CA LYS A 40 -5.93 11.60 -13.04
C LYS A 40 -4.87 11.77 -11.96
N ASP A 41 -4.77 10.77 -11.10
CA ASP A 41 -3.76 10.67 -10.04
C ASP A 41 -2.33 10.69 -10.61
N ASN A 42 -1.41 11.29 -9.87
CA ASN A 42 0.00 11.38 -10.28
C ASN A 42 0.68 10.01 -10.39
N ASP A 43 0.28 9.04 -9.59
CA ASP A 43 0.79 7.66 -9.68
C ASP A 43 0.41 7.01 -11.01
N ILE A 44 -0.85 7.15 -11.43
CA ILE A 44 -1.33 6.62 -12.72
C ILE A 44 -0.64 7.32 -13.88
N LYS A 45 -0.44 8.64 -13.80
CA LYS A 45 0.34 9.40 -14.80
C LYS A 45 1.79 8.95 -14.89
N TYR A 46 2.39 8.65 -13.74
CA TYR A 46 3.76 8.13 -13.69
C TYR A 46 3.84 6.77 -14.37
N LYS A 47 2.93 5.83 -14.06
CA LYS A 47 2.85 4.51 -14.70
C LYS A 47 2.65 4.63 -16.21
N ALA A 48 1.78 5.53 -16.67
CA ALA A 48 1.60 5.78 -18.11
C ALA A 48 2.89 6.29 -18.78
N ARG A 49 3.66 7.17 -18.13
CA ARG A 49 4.96 7.61 -18.64
C ARG A 49 5.98 6.48 -18.74
N VAL A 50 6.02 5.61 -17.73
CA VAL A 50 6.90 4.41 -17.73
C VAL A 50 6.50 3.47 -18.86
N ALA A 51 5.20 3.18 -19.02
CA ALA A 51 4.67 2.35 -20.08
C ALA A 51 5.01 2.89 -21.48
N VAL A 52 4.80 4.19 -21.73
CA VAL A 52 5.15 4.84 -23.01
C VAL A 52 6.67 4.74 -23.30
N ARG A 53 7.51 4.88 -22.26
CA ARG A 53 8.96 4.70 -22.42
C ARG A 53 9.31 3.26 -22.78
N ALA A 54 8.74 2.28 -22.08
CA ALA A 54 8.94 0.86 -22.36
C ALA A 54 8.51 0.49 -23.78
N ILE A 55 7.35 1.00 -24.26
CA ILE A 55 6.87 0.80 -25.64
C ILE A 55 7.87 1.36 -26.65
N ARG A 56 8.40 2.55 -26.40
CA ARG A 56 9.39 3.17 -27.30
C ARG A 56 10.71 2.40 -27.36
N GLU A 57 11.17 1.87 -26.23
CA GLU A 57 12.45 1.16 -26.10
C GLU A 57 12.35 -0.27 -26.64
N GLN A 58 11.29 -0.99 -26.31
CA GLN A 58 11.12 -2.41 -26.62
C GLN A 58 10.40 -2.67 -27.97
N LYS A 59 9.71 -1.65 -28.51
CA LYS A 59 9.04 -1.65 -29.83
C LYS A 59 8.12 -2.86 -30.04
N PRO A 60 7.14 -3.10 -29.16
CA PRO A 60 6.14 -4.14 -29.37
C PRO A 60 5.38 -3.89 -30.67
N GLU A 61 4.78 -4.94 -31.22
CA GLU A 61 3.96 -4.81 -32.42
C GLU A 61 2.64 -4.11 -32.11
N ILE A 62 2.28 -3.12 -32.94
CA ILE A 62 1.05 -2.34 -32.75
C ILE A 62 -0.03 -2.85 -33.70
N VAL A 63 -1.13 -3.31 -33.12
CA VAL A 63 -2.35 -3.69 -33.85
C VAL A 63 -3.18 -2.42 -34.07
N VAL A 64 -3.18 -1.92 -35.32
CA VAL A 64 -3.91 -0.70 -35.66
C VAL A 64 -5.40 -0.99 -35.73
N VAL A 65 -6.23 -0.21 -35.05
CA VAL A 65 -7.69 -0.28 -35.14
C VAL A 65 -8.15 0.11 -36.53
N GLN A 66 -9.05 -0.68 -37.13
CA GLN A 66 -9.57 -0.53 -38.48
C GLN A 66 -11.08 -0.28 -38.47
N LYS A 67 -11.64 0.13 -39.61
CA LYS A 67 -13.09 0.34 -39.78
C LYS A 67 -13.88 -0.92 -39.43
N SER A 68 -13.40 -2.09 -39.85
CA SER A 68 -14.03 -3.38 -39.54
C SER A 68 -14.17 -3.68 -38.04
N ASP A 69 -13.34 -3.08 -37.19
CA ASP A 69 -13.43 -3.24 -35.72
C ASP A 69 -14.65 -2.47 -35.18
N TYR A 70 -14.95 -1.28 -35.74
CA TYR A 70 -16.16 -0.52 -35.43
C TYR A 70 -17.41 -1.25 -35.90
N ASP A 71 -17.40 -1.71 -37.17
CA ASP A 71 -18.51 -2.44 -37.76
C ASP A 71 -18.82 -3.70 -36.94
N LYS A 72 -17.82 -4.40 -36.41
CA LYS A 72 -18.00 -5.59 -35.55
C LYS A 72 -18.63 -5.28 -34.22
N ILE A 73 -18.25 -4.16 -33.58
CA ILE A 73 -18.85 -3.70 -32.33
C ILE A 73 -20.34 -3.38 -32.52
N GLU A 74 -20.67 -2.68 -33.61
CA GLU A 74 -22.07 -2.35 -33.97
C GLU A 74 -22.88 -3.61 -34.25
N GLU A 75 -22.33 -4.58 -35.00
CA GLU A 75 -22.96 -5.89 -35.27
C GLU A 75 -23.33 -6.62 -33.98
N LEU A 76 -22.47 -6.54 -32.94
CA LEU A 76 -22.70 -7.16 -31.66
C LEU A 76 -23.61 -6.34 -30.73
N GLY A 77 -24.04 -5.15 -31.14
CA GLY A 77 -24.89 -4.25 -30.35
C GLY A 77 -24.19 -3.67 -29.14
N LEU A 78 -22.86 -3.58 -29.19
CA LEU A 78 -22.05 -3.02 -28.11
C LEU A 78 -21.80 -1.51 -28.33
N GLU A 79 -21.57 -0.77 -27.24
CA GLU A 79 -21.18 0.63 -27.31
C GLU A 79 -19.76 0.79 -27.86
N ILE A 80 -19.53 1.81 -28.68
CA ILE A 80 -18.18 2.13 -29.19
C ILE A 80 -17.38 2.82 -28.09
N THR A 81 -16.66 2.03 -27.31
CA THR A 81 -15.72 2.48 -26.29
C THR A 81 -14.28 2.12 -26.68
N ASN A 82 -13.30 2.73 -26.04
CA ASN A 82 -11.91 2.36 -26.30
C ASN A 82 -11.63 0.89 -25.94
N ASP A 83 -12.15 0.42 -24.81
CA ASP A 83 -11.99 -0.98 -24.38
C ASP A 83 -12.56 -1.93 -25.41
N ASN A 84 -13.78 -1.68 -25.93
CA ASN A 84 -14.39 -2.51 -26.96
C ASN A 84 -13.62 -2.45 -28.30
N LEU A 85 -12.99 -1.32 -28.64
CA LEU A 85 -12.13 -1.21 -29.81
C LEU A 85 -10.82 -1.99 -29.65
N ILE A 86 -10.24 -2.00 -28.44
CA ILE A 86 -9.07 -2.83 -28.12
C ILE A 86 -9.44 -4.31 -28.29
N ILE A 87 -10.58 -4.74 -27.71
CA ILE A 87 -11.06 -6.13 -27.82
C ILE A 87 -11.35 -6.50 -29.28
N ALA A 88 -12.05 -5.65 -30.05
CA ALA A 88 -12.37 -5.89 -31.43
C ALA A 88 -11.11 -6.00 -32.31
N SER A 89 -10.12 -5.15 -32.10
CA SER A 89 -8.82 -5.24 -32.80
C SER A 89 -8.07 -6.53 -32.45
N ALA A 90 -8.16 -7.00 -31.20
CA ALA A 90 -7.63 -8.29 -30.79
C ALA A 90 -8.35 -9.44 -31.47
N TRP A 91 -9.69 -9.39 -31.50
CA TRP A 91 -10.52 -10.40 -32.19
C TRP A 91 -10.18 -10.47 -33.69
N ARG A 92 -10.12 -9.34 -34.38
CA ARG A 92 -9.73 -9.33 -35.81
C ARG A 92 -8.36 -9.96 -36.02
N TYR A 93 -7.37 -9.59 -35.19
CA TYR A 93 -6.02 -10.16 -35.25
C TYR A 93 -6.02 -11.68 -34.98
N SER A 94 -6.93 -12.15 -34.13
CA SER A 94 -7.06 -13.58 -33.78
C SER A 94 -7.56 -14.45 -34.92
N GLN A 95 -8.19 -13.87 -35.95
CA GLN A 95 -8.70 -14.65 -37.12
C GLN A 95 -7.57 -15.29 -37.94
N GLU A 96 -6.38 -14.69 -37.90
CA GLU A 96 -5.22 -15.18 -38.64
C GLU A 96 -4.08 -15.67 -37.71
N ASN A 97 -4.17 -15.38 -36.43
CA ASN A 97 -3.09 -15.63 -35.47
C ASN A 97 -3.64 -16.22 -34.17
N THR A 98 -2.86 -17.08 -33.52
CA THR A 98 -3.18 -17.53 -32.15
C THR A 98 -2.76 -16.49 -31.14
N ILE A 99 -3.73 -15.87 -30.46
CA ILE A 99 -3.48 -14.86 -29.42
C ILE A 99 -4.20 -15.18 -28.12
N VAL A 100 -3.72 -14.56 -27.04
CA VAL A 100 -4.37 -14.48 -25.73
C VAL A 100 -4.55 -13.00 -25.41
N PHE A 101 -5.78 -12.60 -25.13
CA PHE A 101 -6.07 -11.24 -24.67
C PHE A 101 -5.78 -11.14 -23.17
N VAL A 102 -5.03 -10.13 -22.76
CA VAL A 102 -4.55 -9.98 -21.39
C VAL A 102 -5.13 -8.72 -20.77
N THR A 103 -5.89 -8.85 -19.70
CA THR A 103 -6.52 -7.74 -18.99
C THR A 103 -6.56 -7.98 -17.47
N GLN A 104 -6.70 -6.90 -16.71
CA GLN A 104 -7.06 -6.94 -15.28
C GLN A 104 -8.52 -6.57 -15.04
N ASP A 105 -9.19 -5.99 -16.03
CA ASP A 105 -10.57 -5.57 -15.91
C ASP A 105 -11.51 -6.78 -16.13
N VAL A 106 -12.29 -7.07 -15.09
CA VAL A 106 -13.23 -8.20 -15.07
C VAL A 106 -14.31 -8.04 -16.16
N LEU A 107 -14.79 -6.79 -16.37
CA LEU A 107 -15.81 -6.53 -17.39
C LEU A 107 -15.22 -6.68 -18.79
N CYS A 108 -14.03 -6.16 -19.02
CA CYS A 108 -13.29 -6.31 -20.26
C CYS A 108 -13.03 -7.79 -20.59
N SER A 109 -12.62 -8.58 -19.58
CA SER A 109 -12.46 -10.04 -19.68
C SER A 109 -13.76 -10.74 -20.08
N LEU A 110 -14.87 -10.37 -19.44
CA LEU A 110 -16.18 -10.97 -19.72
C LEU A 110 -16.66 -10.67 -21.14
N ILE A 111 -16.53 -9.41 -21.59
CA ILE A 111 -16.90 -8.99 -22.96
C ILE A 111 -16.04 -9.74 -23.98
N ALA A 112 -14.73 -9.79 -23.79
CA ALA A 112 -13.80 -10.47 -24.70
C ALA A 112 -14.14 -11.96 -24.85
N LYS A 113 -14.44 -12.65 -23.75
CA LYS A 113 -14.82 -14.07 -23.75
C LYS A 113 -16.21 -14.29 -24.38
N THR A 114 -17.22 -13.51 -23.94
CA THR A 114 -18.62 -13.81 -24.26
C THR A 114 -19.03 -13.35 -25.65
N TYR A 115 -18.62 -12.15 -26.06
CA TYR A 115 -19.05 -11.57 -27.35
C TYR A 115 -18.06 -11.85 -28.47
N PHE A 116 -16.77 -11.93 -28.16
CA PHE A 116 -15.73 -12.10 -29.19
C PHE A 116 -15.09 -13.49 -29.19
N GLY A 117 -15.39 -14.35 -28.20
CA GLY A 117 -14.86 -15.71 -28.13
C GLY A 117 -13.33 -15.78 -27.99
N LEU A 118 -12.71 -14.75 -27.41
CA LEU A 118 -11.27 -14.70 -27.22
C LEU A 118 -10.83 -15.54 -26.02
N ASP A 119 -9.65 -16.15 -26.14
CA ASP A 119 -8.92 -16.65 -24.98
C ASP A 119 -8.40 -15.47 -24.17
N VAL A 120 -8.73 -15.45 -22.88
CA VAL A 120 -8.37 -14.34 -21.98
C VAL A 120 -7.55 -14.83 -20.80
N GLU A 121 -6.42 -14.17 -20.57
CA GLU A 121 -5.60 -14.27 -19.38
C GLU A 121 -5.88 -13.07 -18.46
N GLU A 122 -6.35 -13.32 -17.27
CA GLU A 122 -6.49 -12.29 -16.26
C GLU A 122 -5.17 -12.12 -15.51
N LEU A 123 -4.53 -10.95 -15.68
CA LEU A 123 -3.35 -10.61 -14.91
C LEU A 123 -3.76 -10.46 -13.43
N LYS A 124 -3.56 -11.53 -12.67
CA LYS A 124 -3.56 -11.41 -11.22
C LYS A 124 -2.28 -10.65 -10.85
N LEU A 125 -2.42 -9.49 -10.20
CA LEU A 125 -1.29 -8.95 -9.46
C LEU A 125 -0.76 -10.11 -8.63
N LYS A 126 0.48 -10.51 -8.89
CA LYS A 126 1.18 -11.44 -8.00
C LYS A 126 1.24 -10.73 -6.65
N ASN A 127 0.25 -11.02 -5.80
CA ASN A 127 0.34 -10.74 -4.36
C ASN A 127 1.34 -11.71 -3.71
N ASP A 128 2.23 -12.27 -4.52
CA ASP A 128 3.22 -13.21 -4.08
C ASP A 128 4.30 -12.43 -3.34
N ASP A 129 4.39 -12.69 -2.07
CA ASP A 129 5.49 -12.33 -1.19
C ASP A 129 5.72 -10.85 -0.87
N VAL A 130 4.66 -10.06 -0.74
CA VAL A 130 4.81 -8.81 0.02
C VAL A 130 5.24 -9.17 1.44
N TYR A 131 6.46 -8.79 1.80
CA TYR A 131 6.98 -8.95 3.15
C TYR A 131 5.99 -8.36 4.16
N LYS A 132 5.48 -9.21 5.04
CA LYS A 132 4.44 -8.84 6.00
C LYS A 132 4.99 -8.44 7.37
N GLY A 133 6.29 -8.62 7.58
CA GLY A 133 6.93 -8.42 8.88
C GLY A 133 6.72 -9.58 9.86
N PHE A 134 6.00 -10.62 9.45
CA PHE A 134 5.77 -11.80 10.28
C PHE A 134 5.55 -13.06 9.44
N ARG A 135 5.77 -14.22 10.09
CA ARG A 135 5.44 -15.56 9.61
C ARG A 135 4.46 -16.24 10.56
N VAL A 136 3.70 -17.16 10.03
CA VAL A 136 2.83 -18.04 10.85
C VAL A 136 3.36 -19.45 10.69
N VAL A 137 3.67 -20.11 11.79
CA VAL A 137 4.26 -21.45 11.81
C VAL A 137 3.48 -22.38 12.73
N GLN A 138 3.55 -23.66 12.43
CA GLN A 138 3.08 -24.77 13.28
C GLN A 138 4.30 -25.66 13.57
N PRO A 139 5.15 -25.29 14.54
CA PRO A 139 6.39 -25.99 14.80
C PRO A 139 6.15 -27.36 15.45
N THR A 140 7.07 -28.27 15.23
CA THR A 140 7.17 -29.50 16.02
C THR A 140 7.66 -29.22 17.43
N ASP A 141 7.53 -30.18 18.35
CA ASP A 141 8.04 -30.05 19.73
C ASP A 141 9.55 -29.80 19.78
N GLU A 142 10.29 -30.36 18.83
CA GLU A 142 11.74 -30.17 18.70
C GLU A 142 12.08 -28.73 18.28
N GLU A 143 11.36 -28.20 17.29
CA GLU A 143 11.50 -26.79 16.84
C GLU A 143 11.08 -25.81 17.94
N LEU A 144 9.99 -26.09 18.66
CA LEU A 144 9.57 -25.30 19.84
C LEU A 144 10.68 -25.27 20.92
N SER A 145 11.30 -26.41 21.20
CA SER A 145 12.41 -26.47 22.14
C SER A 145 13.59 -25.60 21.71
N GLN A 146 13.87 -25.54 20.40
CA GLN A 146 14.93 -24.67 19.88
C GLN A 146 14.55 -23.18 19.97
N VAL A 147 13.30 -22.81 19.66
CA VAL A 147 12.81 -21.41 19.77
C VAL A 147 13.00 -20.86 21.18
N TYR A 148 12.74 -21.67 22.20
CA TYR A 148 12.84 -21.26 23.62
C TYR A 148 14.18 -21.63 24.29
N SER A 149 15.13 -22.18 23.53
CA SER A 149 16.48 -22.46 24.04
C SER A 149 17.22 -21.18 24.40
N LYS A 150 17.99 -21.23 25.52
CA LYS A 150 18.81 -20.09 25.93
C LYS A 150 20.20 -20.07 25.29
N ASP A 151 20.69 -21.23 24.89
CA ASP A 151 22.15 -21.42 24.66
C ASP A 151 22.54 -21.69 23.21
N ASN A 152 21.60 -21.96 22.30
CA ASN A 152 21.91 -22.17 20.87
C ASN A 152 20.65 -21.94 20.04
N CYS A 153 20.34 -20.69 19.77
CA CYS A 153 19.17 -20.36 19.00
C CYS A 153 19.54 -20.19 17.54
N GLU A 154 19.33 -21.23 16.74
CA GLU A 154 19.45 -21.12 15.29
C GLU A 154 18.21 -20.45 14.70
N ASN A 155 18.36 -19.73 13.60
CA ASN A 155 17.25 -19.14 12.86
C ASN A 155 16.53 -20.20 12.01
N ILE A 156 15.89 -21.15 12.69
CA ILE A 156 15.25 -22.33 12.07
C ILE A 156 14.16 -21.97 11.05
N PHE A 157 13.50 -20.82 11.21
CA PHE A 157 12.47 -20.34 10.31
C PHE A 157 12.99 -19.39 9.21
N GLY A 158 14.31 -19.10 9.16
CA GLY A 158 14.90 -18.21 8.16
C GLY A 158 14.35 -16.78 8.23
N CYS A 159 14.09 -16.26 9.43
CA CYS A 159 13.53 -14.94 9.66
C CYS A 159 14.54 -13.83 9.37
N LEU A 160 14.05 -12.70 8.89
CA LEU A 160 14.82 -11.46 8.86
C LEU A 160 14.92 -10.87 10.28
N VAL A 161 15.94 -10.04 10.52
CA VAL A 161 16.07 -9.32 11.80
C VAL A 161 14.83 -8.47 12.06
N ASN A 162 14.27 -8.56 13.25
CA ASN A 162 13.00 -7.96 13.67
C ASN A 162 11.73 -8.57 13.03
N GLU A 163 11.82 -9.66 12.31
CA GLU A 163 10.66 -10.39 11.83
C GLU A 163 10.00 -11.18 12.98
N TYR A 164 8.67 -11.14 13.00
CA TYR A 164 7.89 -11.84 14.01
C TYR A 164 7.54 -13.25 13.54
N VAL A 165 7.39 -14.16 14.50
CA VAL A 165 6.91 -15.52 14.28
C VAL A 165 5.70 -15.75 15.17
N ILE A 166 4.54 -15.93 14.55
CA ILE A 166 3.30 -16.33 15.21
C ILE A 166 3.32 -17.85 15.27
N ILE A 167 3.27 -18.40 16.47
CA ILE A 167 3.28 -19.83 16.73
C ILE A 167 1.86 -20.29 16.97
N ASN A 168 1.39 -21.23 16.16
CA ASN A 168 0.11 -21.88 16.32
C ASN A 168 0.32 -23.36 16.69
N ASP A 169 -0.69 -23.95 17.35
CA ASP A 169 -0.74 -25.41 17.60
C ASP A 169 -1.09 -26.20 16.33
N SER A 170 -1.16 -27.53 16.45
CA SER A 170 -1.54 -28.43 15.35
C SER A 170 -2.96 -28.18 14.81
N ASP A 171 -3.84 -27.61 15.61
CA ASP A 171 -5.21 -27.27 15.25
C ASP A 171 -5.33 -25.86 14.64
N GLY A 172 -4.23 -25.12 14.56
CA GLY A 172 -4.16 -23.77 14.01
C GLY A 172 -4.50 -22.66 15.00
N ASN A 173 -4.66 -22.98 16.31
CA ASN A 173 -4.94 -21.97 17.32
C ASN A 173 -3.65 -21.24 17.72
N PHE A 174 -3.80 -19.97 18.02
CA PHE A 174 -2.69 -19.13 18.48
C PHE A 174 -2.15 -19.62 19.84
N CYS A 175 -0.84 -19.85 19.90
CA CYS A 175 -0.12 -20.20 21.13
C CYS A 175 0.72 -19.03 21.63
N ASP A 176 1.63 -18.51 20.81
CA ASP A 176 2.55 -17.45 21.21
C ASP A 176 3.05 -16.65 20.00
N VAL A 177 3.78 -15.57 20.29
CA VAL A 177 4.48 -14.77 19.28
C VAL A 177 5.84 -14.34 19.81
N VAL A 178 6.87 -14.57 19.00
CA VAL A 178 8.26 -14.22 19.27
C VAL A 178 8.81 -13.36 18.13
N LYS A 179 9.95 -12.70 18.35
CA LYS A 179 10.64 -11.89 17.36
C LYS A 179 12.08 -12.36 17.21
N TRP A 180 12.54 -12.54 15.96
CA TRP A 180 13.96 -12.79 15.70
C TRP A 180 14.75 -11.49 15.81
N ASN A 181 15.66 -11.40 16.79
CA ASN A 181 16.45 -10.18 17.01
C ASN A 181 17.82 -10.18 16.31
N GLY A 182 18.10 -11.19 15.49
CA GLY A 182 19.40 -11.41 14.84
C GLY A 182 20.27 -12.46 15.52
N GLU A 183 20.00 -12.76 16.79
CA GLU A 183 20.74 -13.74 17.59
C GLU A 183 19.86 -14.86 18.12
N LYS A 184 18.63 -14.53 18.52
CA LYS A 184 17.67 -15.47 19.11
C LYS A 184 16.23 -15.02 18.93
N TYR A 185 15.29 -15.94 19.14
CA TYR A 185 13.87 -15.64 19.28
C TYR A 185 13.61 -14.99 20.64
N ALA A 186 13.25 -13.73 20.64
CA ALA A 186 13.03 -12.93 21.84
C ALA A 186 11.52 -12.74 22.08
N ASN A 187 11.13 -12.72 23.36
CA ASN A 187 9.79 -12.34 23.76
C ASN A 187 9.50 -10.90 23.35
N ILE A 188 8.30 -10.65 22.84
CA ILE A 188 7.87 -9.32 22.47
C ILE A 188 7.33 -8.53 23.68
N PHE A 189 7.30 -7.21 23.54
CA PHE A 189 6.72 -6.33 24.54
C PHE A 189 5.25 -6.67 24.81
N ASN A 190 4.94 -7.01 26.06
CA ASN A 190 3.61 -7.47 26.48
C ASN A 190 3.01 -6.64 27.62
N LYS A 191 3.45 -5.41 27.80
CA LYS A 191 2.91 -4.52 28.84
C LYS A 191 1.84 -3.61 28.25
N ASN A 192 0.86 -3.22 29.06
CA ASN A 192 -0.05 -2.17 28.68
C ASN A 192 0.70 -0.84 28.57
N VAL A 193 0.54 -0.16 27.47
CA VAL A 193 1.09 1.19 27.27
C VAL A 193 0.14 2.18 27.95
N LYS A 194 0.64 2.90 28.94
CA LYS A 194 -0.08 3.98 29.60
C LYS A 194 0.57 5.30 29.23
N THR A 195 -0.25 6.27 28.86
CA THR A 195 0.19 7.64 28.66
C THR A 195 -0.64 8.59 29.52
N MET A 196 -0.03 9.62 30.06
CA MET A 196 -0.74 10.68 30.78
C MET A 196 -1.61 11.50 29.82
N ALA A 197 -1.14 11.64 28.58
CA ALA A 197 -1.82 12.40 27.54
C ALA A 197 -3.24 11.91 27.26
N PHE A 198 -3.50 10.61 27.39
CA PHE A 198 -4.77 10.01 26.98
C PHE A 198 -5.57 9.35 28.11
N GLY A 199 -5.05 9.33 29.31
CA GLY A 199 -5.73 8.75 30.49
C GLY A 199 -6.02 7.23 30.39
N ASP A 200 -6.01 6.66 29.21
CA ASP A 200 -6.37 5.28 28.94
C ASP A 200 -5.15 4.37 28.82
N LYS A 201 -5.36 3.09 29.15
CA LYS A 201 -4.38 2.03 28.91
C LYS A 201 -4.58 1.47 27.52
N LEU A 202 -3.57 1.57 26.65
CA LEU A 202 -3.58 0.84 25.41
C LEU A 202 -3.33 -0.65 25.69
N LYS A 203 -4.33 -1.46 25.39
CA LYS A 203 -4.23 -2.92 25.37
C LYS A 203 -4.40 -3.41 23.94
N ALA A 204 -3.47 -4.21 23.45
CA ALA A 204 -3.62 -4.87 22.17
C ALA A 204 -4.86 -5.77 22.17
N LYS A 205 -5.68 -5.70 21.14
CA LYS A 205 -6.88 -6.52 20.96
C LYS A 205 -6.59 -7.87 20.30
N ASP A 206 -5.51 -7.93 19.53
CA ASP A 206 -5.07 -9.11 18.80
C ASP A 206 -3.53 -9.18 18.72
N VAL A 207 -3.02 -10.27 18.16
CA VAL A 207 -1.58 -10.51 18.01
C VAL A 207 -0.91 -9.49 17.09
N TYR A 208 -1.61 -9.02 16.04
CA TYR A 208 -1.06 -8.05 15.09
C TYR A 208 -0.85 -6.68 15.74
N GLN A 209 -1.81 -6.23 16.55
CA GLN A 209 -1.66 -5.01 17.34
C GLN A 209 -0.55 -5.15 18.39
N ARG A 210 -0.37 -6.35 18.98
CA ARG A 210 0.71 -6.64 19.93
C ARG A 210 2.09 -6.52 19.26
N MET A 211 2.26 -7.10 18.06
CA MET A 211 3.47 -6.95 17.25
C MET A 211 3.72 -5.50 16.85
N ALA A 212 2.68 -4.78 16.44
CA ALA A 212 2.80 -3.37 16.08
C ALA A 212 3.27 -2.51 17.25
N ILE A 213 2.74 -2.72 18.45
CA ILE A 213 3.18 -2.01 19.67
C ILE A 213 4.65 -2.34 20.00
N ASP A 214 5.02 -3.62 19.96
CA ASP A 214 6.42 -4.03 20.17
C ASP A 214 7.35 -3.34 19.18
N SER A 215 7.00 -3.38 17.89
CA SER A 215 7.80 -2.77 16.83
C SER A 215 7.96 -1.26 17.02
N LEU A 216 6.88 -0.54 17.35
CA LEU A 216 6.90 0.91 17.61
C LEU A 216 7.77 1.30 18.80
N ILE A 217 7.86 0.44 19.83
CA ILE A 217 8.63 0.73 21.05
C ILE A 217 10.09 0.32 20.91
N SER A 218 10.38 -0.76 20.19
CA SER A 218 11.70 -1.41 20.19
C SER A 218 12.51 -1.17 18.92
N ASN A 219 11.89 -0.90 17.78
CA ASN A 219 12.60 -0.74 16.51
C ASN A 219 12.81 0.74 16.16
N THR A 220 13.90 1.04 15.43
CA THR A 220 14.20 2.40 14.97
C THR A 220 13.20 2.85 13.89
N MET A 221 12.78 1.95 13.01
CA MET A 221 11.83 2.24 11.96
C MET A 221 10.72 1.19 11.94
N THR A 222 9.47 1.65 11.88
CA THR A 222 8.30 0.78 11.84
C THR A 222 7.33 1.27 10.76
N CYS A 223 6.94 0.38 9.86
CA CYS A 223 5.87 0.62 8.90
C CYS A 223 4.64 -0.22 9.30
N ILE A 224 3.49 0.43 9.48
CA ILE A 224 2.25 -0.26 9.86
C ILE A 224 1.28 -0.16 8.68
N SER A 225 0.95 -1.29 8.08
CA SER A 225 -0.10 -1.39 7.07
C SER A 225 -1.30 -2.19 7.59
N GLY A 226 -2.46 -1.96 7.00
CA GLY A 226 -3.68 -2.68 7.38
C GLY A 226 -4.94 -1.93 6.96
N LYS A 227 -6.09 -2.60 7.08
CA LYS A 227 -7.39 -2.04 6.70
C LYS A 227 -7.74 -0.77 7.48
N ALA A 228 -8.60 0.07 6.91
CA ALA A 228 -9.17 1.22 7.63
C ALA A 228 -9.86 0.74 8.93
N GLY A 229 -9.74 1.52 10.01
CA GLY A 229 -10.32 1.16 11.31
C GLY A 229 -9.54 0.13 12.13
N SER A 230 -8.43 -0.43 11.64
CA SER A 230 -7.60 -1.41 12.40
C SER A 230 -6.80 -0.82 13.57
N GLY A 231 -6.86 0.49 13.78
CA GLY A 231 -6.21 1.15 14.90
C GLY A 231 -4.80 1.66 14.66
N LYS A 232 -4.29 1.64 13.41
CA LYS A 232 -2.90 2.05 13.06
C LYS A 232 -2.49 3.39 13.66
N SER A 233 -3.23 4.44 13.35
CA SER A 233 -2.90 5.80 13.80
C SER A 233 -3.02 5.96 15.33
N LEU A 234 -3.97 5.24 15.94
CA LEU A 234 -4.10 5.21 17.41
C LEU A 234 -2.89 4.56 18.06
N LEU A 235 -2.49 3.38 17.60
CA LEU A 235 -1.34 2.64 18.13
C LEU A 235 -0.06 3.45 17.97
N SER A 236 0.16 4.05 16.78
CA SER A 236 1.33 4.88 16.51
C SER A 236 1.40 6.09 17.44
N LEU A 237 0.30 6.86 17.55
CA LEU A 237 0.26 8.05 18.41
C LEU A 237 0.51 7.72 19.88
N LEU A 238 -0.16 6.67 20.40
CA LEU A 238 0.00 6.25 21.79
C LEU A 238 1.41 5.75 22.09
N ALA A 239 2.02 4.98 21.18
CA ALA A 239 3.40 4.52 21.35
C ALA A 239 4.40 5.69 21.31
N CYS A 240 4.22 6.65 20.40
CA CYS A 240 5.05 7.86 20.34
C CYS A 240 4.96 8.66 21.63
N MET A 241 3.74 8.92 22.13
CA MET A 241 3.55 9.67 23.38
C MET A 241 4.13 8.91 24.59
N TYR A 242 3.96 7.58 24.64
CA TYR A 242 4.58 6.75 25.67
C TYR A 242 6.10 6.88 25.69
N LEU A 243 6.76 6.87 24.54
CA LEU A 243 8.20 7.01 24.43
C LEU A 243 8.69 8.39 24.87
N ILE A 244 7.93 9.45 24.61
CA ILE A 244 8.23 10.82 25.02
C ILE A 244 8.02 10.97 26.54
N GLU A 245 6.92 10.48 27.09
CA GLU A 245 6.63 10.56 28.50
C GLU A 245 7.61 9.76 29.37
N ASN A 246 8.20 8.69 28.82
CA ASN A 246 9.26 7.92 29.48
C ASN A 246 10.67 8.47 29.20
N GLY A 247 10.80 9.62 28.55
CA GLY A 247 12.08 10.31 28.35
C GLY A 247 13.02 9.61 27.36
N LYS A 248 12.50 8.69 26.52
CA LYS A 248 13.32 8.06 25.49
C LYS A 248 13.55 9.01 24.30
N TYR A 249 12.58 9.89 24.04
CA TYR A 249 12.63 10.94 23.03
C TYR A 249 12.02 12.22 23.59
N ASP A 250 12.41 13.37 23.04
CA ASP A 250 11.98 14.68 23.53
C ASP A 250 10.74 15.19 22.77
N ARG A 251 10.61 14.85 21.48
CA ARG A 251 9.61 15.44 20.58
C ARG A 251 9.05 14.45 19.60
N LEU A 252 7.75 14.61 19.30
CA LEU A 252 7.05 13.99 18.17
C LEU A 252 6.92 14.99 17.03
N VAL A 253 7.51 14.70 15.89
CA VAL A 253 7.34 15.42 14.65
C VAL A 253 6.32 14.68 13.80
N ILE A 254 5.17 15.30 13.52
CA ILE A 254 4.09 14.71 12.73
C ILE A 254 4.12 15.31 11.33
N LEU A 255 4.44 14.50 10.33
CA LEU A 255 4.23 14.85 8.93
C LEU A 255 2.81 14.48 8.53
N PHE A 256 2.04 15.46 8.11
CA PHE A 256 0.65 15.25 7.71
C PHE A 256 0.39 15.78 6.30
N ASN A 257 -0.55 15.14 5.60
CA ASN A 257 -1.05 15.63 4.33
C ASN A 257 -2.23 16.58 4.56
N PRO A 258 -2.14 17.87 4.18
CA PRO A 258 -3.24 18.81 4.33
C PRO A 258 -4.38 18.57 3.33
N CYS A 259 -4.22 17.67 2.35
CA CYS A 259 -5.25 17.35 1.37
C CYS A 259 -6.30 16.41 1.97
N GLN A 260 -7.57 16.64 1.61
CA GLN A 260 -8.66 15.74 1.99
C GLN A 260 -8.57 14.41 1.25
N VAL A 261 -9.11 13.36 1.88
CA VAL A 261 -9.22 12.01 1.32
C VAL A 261 -9.99 12.02 -0.01
N ARG A 262 -9.60 11.13 -0.94
CA ARG A 262 -10.24 10.93 -2.25
C ARG A 262 -11.77 10.96 -2.17
N GLY A 263 -12.39 11.82 -2.99
CA GLY A 263 -13.86 11.92 -3.11
C GLY A 263 -14.53 13.08 -2.36
N ALA A 264 -13.81 13.85 -1.56
CA ALA A 264 -14.30 15.12 -1.06
C ALA A 264 -14.19 16.18 -2.15
N THR A 265 -15.26 16.95 -2.36
CA THR A 265 -15.25 18.14 -3.22
C THR A 265 -14.05 19.02 -2.87
N ASN A 266 -13.33 19.49 -3.87
CA ASN A 266 -12.24 20.47 -3.73
C ASN A 266 -12.75 21.68 -2.94
N MET A 267 -12.69 21.60 -1.62
CA MET A 267 -12.80 22.79 -0.79
C MET A 267 -11.46 23.49 -0.90
N GLY A 268 -11.48 24.74 -1.39
CA GLY A 268 -10.32 25.53 -1.73
C GLY A 268 -9.21 25.54 -0.69
N PHE A 269 -8.06 26.07 -1.05
CA PHE A 269 -6.88 26.20 -0.22
C PHE A 269 -7.22 26.45 1.26
N TYR A 270 -6.79 25.54 2.15
CA TYR A 270 -6.86 25.81 3.58
C TYR A 270 -6.11 27.08 3.91
N THR A 271 -6.84 28.13 4.24
CA THR A 271 -6.27 29.39 4.74
C THR A 271 -6.02 29.24 6.25
N GLY A 272 -4.93 29.81 6.76
CA GLY A 272 -4.63 29.80 8.18
C GLY A 272 -3.22 29.31 8.52
N SER A 273 -2.92 29.28 9.82
CA SER A 273 -1.66 28.77 10.35
C SER A 273 -1.51 27.26 10.11
N VAL A 274 -0.27 26.75 10.22
CA VAL A 274 0.02 25.30 10.09
C VAL A 274 -0.82 24.48 11.07
N ILE A 275 -1.02 25.00 12.29
CA ILE A 275 -1.84 24.34 13.33
C ILE A 275 -3.31 24.28 12.90
N GLU A 276 -3.86 25.35 12.35
CA GLU A 276 -5.25 25.35 11.86
C GLU A 276 -5.44 24.38 10.71
N LYS A 277 -4.52 24.33 9.77
CA LYS A 277 -4.52 23.36 8.67
C LYS A 277 -4.45 21.92 9.18
N ALA A 278 -3.59 21.65 10.16
CA ALA A 278 -3.49 20.33 10.77
C ALA A 278 -4.78 19.94 11.51
N MET A 279 -5.39 20.87 12.26
CA MET A 279 -6.62 20.61 12.99
C MET A 279 -7.84 20.36 12.07
N GLN A 280 -7.83 20.86 10.85
CA GLN A 280 -8.85 20.60 9.83
C GLN A 280 -8.62 19.31 9.04
N SER A 281 -7.45 18.70 9.15
CA SER A 281 -7.08 17.44 8.50
C SER A 281 -7.50 16.21 9.33
N ASN A 282 -7.31 15.01 8.75
CA ASN A 282 -7.55 13.75 9.47
C ASN A 282 -6.74 13.64 10.76
N ILE A 283 -5.51 14.15 10.78
CA ILE A 283 -4.68 14.14 11.98
C ILE A 283 -5.27 14.98 13.10
N GLY A 284 -5.86 16.13 12.79
CA GLY A 284 -6.55 16.98 13.76
C GLY A 284 -7.69 16.25 14.48
N ASN A 285 -8.51 15.54 13.72
CA ASN A 285 -9.58 14.71 14.29
C ASN A 285 -9.04 13.62 15.22
N ILE A 286 -7.95 12.95 14.84
CA ILE A 286 -7.30 11.92 15.66
C ILE A 286 -6.76 12.55 16.94
N LEU A 287 -6.04 13.67 16.85
CA LEU A 287 -5.49 14.38 17.99
C LEU A 287 -6.59 14.84 18.94
N VAL A 288 -7.59 15.56 18.46
CA VAL A 288 -8.71 16.04 19.31
C VAL A 288 -9.46 14.89 19.97
N THR A 289 -9.75 13.82 19.22
CA THR A 289 -10.45 12.65 19.78
C THR A 289 -9.64 11.99 20.91
N LYS A 290 -8.30 12.01 20.84
CA LYS A 290 -7.43 11.31 21.81
C LYS A 290 -6.98 12.19 22.96
N PHE A 291 -6.69 13.45 22.71
CA PHE A 291 -6.33 14.39 23.78
C PHE A 291 -7.55 14.95 24.54
N GLY A 292 -8.75 14.70 24.03
CA GLY A 292 -10.00 15.13 24.65
C GLY A 292 -10.39 16.58 24.32
N ASP A 293 -9.42 17.48 24.15
CA ASP A 293 -9.66 18.83 23.71
C ASP A 293 -8.48 19.46 22.95
N ARG A 294 -8.74 20.59 22.31
CA ARG A 294 -7.73 21.34 21.57
C ARG A 294 -6.69 21.99 22.50
N PHE A 295 -7.09 22.39 23.69
CA PHE A 295 -6.21 23.07 24.63
C PHE A 295 -5.05 22.17 25.09
N ALA A 296 -5.32 20.89 25.29
CA ALA A 296 -4.28 19.91 25.61
C ALA A 296 -3.26 19.79 24.46
N ILE A 297 -3.73 19.77 23.22
CA ILE A 297 -2.84 19.70 22.02
C ILE A 297 -1.99 20.97 21.92
N ASP A 298 -2.60 22.15 22.07
CA ASP A 298 -1.90 23.44 22.01
C ASP A 298 -0.82 23.54 23.11
N ASN A 299 -1.07 22.98 24.30
CA ASN A 299 -0.07 22.88 25.37
C ASN A 299 1.11 21.98 24.99
N TYR A 300 0.90 20.80 24.40
CA TYR A 300 1.99 19.93 23.94
C TYR A 300 2.82 20.59 22.84
N ILE A 301 2.17 21.35 21.95
CA ILE A 301 2.85 22.14 20.91
C ILE A 301 3.65 23.28 21.53
N ALA A 302 3.07 24.04 22.49
CA ALA A 302 3.74 25.13 23.18
C ALA A 302 4.96 24.66 24.00
N GLN A 303 4.87 23.47 24.60
CA GLN A 303 6.01 22.83 25.29
C GLN A 303 7.05 22.26 24.32
N GLY A 304 6.85 22.34 23.01
CA GLY A 304 7.75 21.80 22.00
C GLY A 304 7.77 20.28 21.93
N LYS A 305 6.82 19.59 22.57
CA LYS A 305 6.73 18.12 22.56
C LYS A 305 6.05 17.56 21.32
N ILE A 306 5.25 18.37 20.64
CA ILE A 306 4.63 18.03 19.34
C ILE A 306 4.96 19.13 18.35
N LYS A 307 5.44 18.75 17.16
CA LYS A 307 5.67 19.61 16.01
C LYS A 307 4.86 19.10 14.84
N LEU A 308 4.04 19.95 14.23
CA LEU A 308 3.23 19.64 13.07
C LEU A 308 3.89 20.20 11.83
N VAL A 309 4.11 19.37 10.80
CA VAL A 309 4.77 19.76 9.56
C VAL A 309 3.94 19.24 8.38
N PRO A 310 3.48 20.14 7.49
CA PRO A 310 2.84 19.69 6.25
C PRO A 310 3.83 18.95 5.35
N MET A 311 3.37 17.94 4.63
CA MET A 311 4.20 17.20 3.66
C MET A 311 4.85 18.11 2.60
N SER A 312 4.21 19.24 2.24
CA SER A 312 4.77 20.24 1.33
C SER A 312 6.08 20.88 1.84
N ASP A 313 6.24 20.94 3.16
CA ASP A 313 7.29 21.69 3.83
C ASP A 313 8.42 20.78 4.35
N CYS A 314 8.36 19.47 4.04
CA CYS A 314 9.34 18.50 4.53
C CYS A 314 10.69 18.55 3.80
N ARG A 315 10.80 19.27 2.68
CA ARG A 315 12.06 19.38 1.93
C ARG A 315 13.12 20.12 2.74
N GLY A 316 14.27 19.47 2.95
CA GLY A 316 15.37 20.04 3.72
C GLY A 316 15.15 20.03 5.24
N MET A 317 14.10 19.33 5.71
CA MET A 317 13.87 19.14 7.14
C MET A 317 14.86 18.10 7.69
N GLU A 318 15.48 18.44 8.79
CA GLU A 318 16.33 17.53 9.57
C GLU A 318 15.54 17.02 10.79
N ILE A 319 15.66 15.72 11.05
CA ILE A 319 15.13 15.06 12.23
C ILE A 319 16.32 14.78 13.15
N LEU A 320 16.21 15.22 14.39
CA LEU A 320 17.26 15.01 15.39
C LEU A 320 17.16 13.62 16.03
N ASP A 321 18.27 13.12 16.56
CA ASP A 321 18.35 11.78 17.17
C ASP A 321 17.39 11.58 18.36
N ASN A 322 16.98 12.67 19.02
CA ASN A 322 16.03 12.68 20.13
C ASN A 322 14.58 12.96 19.70
N GLU A 323 14.28 12.95 18.40
CA GLU A 323 12.94 13.17 17.84
C GLU A 323 12.36 11.89 17.25
N ILE A 324 11.06 11.74 17.36
CA ILE A 324 10.29 10.72 16.65
C ILE A 324 9.64 11.36 15.43
N LEU A 325 9.87 10.79 14.25
CA LEU A 325 9.14 11.16 13.05
C LEU A 325 7.94 10.22 12.84
N TRP A 326 6.74 10.77 12.82
CA TRP A 326 5.54 10.05 12.48
C TRP A 326 4.96 10.59 11.16
N ILE A 327 4.95 9.74 10.15
CA ILE A 327 4.37 10.03 8.83
C ILE A 327 2.98 9.42 8.80
N THR A 328 1.95 10.24 8.57
CA THR A 328 0.56 9.78 8.50
C THR A 328 -0.13 10.28 7.24
N GLU A 329 -1.19 9.56 6.83
CA GLU A 329 -2.00 9.89 5.65
C GLU A 329 -2.66 11.27 5.74
#